data_89ed29b2a2324e499c471657fdc99a84
#
_entry.id   89ed29b2a2324e499c471657fdc99a84
#
_cell.length_a   1.000
_cell.length_b   1.000
_cell.length_c   1.000
_cell.angle_alpha   90.00
_cell.angle_beta   90.00
_cell.angle_gamma   90.00
#
_symmetry.space_group_name_H-M   'P 1'
#
loop_
_entity.id
_entity.type
_entity.pdbx_description
1 polymer ?
#
loop_
_entity_poly.entity_id
_entity_poly.type
_entity_poly.pdbx_seq_one_letter_code
_entity_poly.pdbx_strand_id
1 'polypeptide(L)'
;MKKSLKKVLFVSLLISPFILPQEGYANDQIRIVGSSTVFPFSTAVAEEFGRSTKFKTPIVESTGSGGGMKLFCSGIGFEYPDITNASRRIKQNEYNTCSENGIRIIEVKVGYDGIVLANSKKGTLYNLTTRDIYLALAKEIPVNDNDLTLIDNPNKTWKDVNAELPNIKIEVLGPPPTSGTRDAFVELAMDSGAKSFTALKDLRSSSKEGKAEFKRIARTIREDGSYIEAGENDNLIVQKLEANPNAIGIFG
;
A
#
# COMPACT_ATOMS: atom_id res chain seq x y z
N MET A 1 53.65 79.54 -4.78
CA MET A 1 53.15 78.21 -5.20
C MET A 1 52.06 77.77 -4.24
N LYS A 2 50.78 77.90 -4.64
CA LYS A 2 49.61 77.49 -3.85
C LYS A 2 49.16 76.12 -4.28
N LYS A 3 49.23 75.07 -3.41
CA LYS A 3 48.67 73.73 -3.65
C LYS A 3 47.19 73.71 -3.23
N SER A 4 46.33 73.55 -4.19
CA SER A 4 44.91 73.38 -3.98
C SER A 4 44.60 71.92 -3.55
N LEU A 5 44.02 71.78 -2.38
CA LEU A 5 43.63 70.50 -1.80
C LEU A 5 42.16 70.22 -2.21
N LYS A 6 41.93 69.32 -3.21
CA LYS A 6 40.58 68.88 -3.59
C LYS A 6 40.07 67.94 -2.53
N LYS A 7 39.01 68.33 -1.82
CA LYS A 7 38.24 67.46 -0.94
C LYS A 7 37.37 66.50 -1.81
N VAL A 8 37.66 65.20 -1.76
CA VAL A 8 36.81 64.15 -2.34
C VAL A 8 35.77 63.82 -1.29
N LEU A 9 34.50 64.07 -1.61
CA LEU A 9 33.34 63.72 -0.80
C LEU A 9 32.95 62.28 -1.11
N PHE A 10 33.19 61.33 -0.17
CA PHE A 10 32.73 59.96 -0.27
C PHE A 10 31.24 59.91 0.15
N VAL A 11 30.35 59.76 -0.80
CA VAL A 11 28.93 59.47 -0.55
C VAL A 11 28.80 57.95 -0.35
N SER A 12 28.70 57.49 0.89
CA SER A 12 28.37 56.11 1.23
C SER A 12 26.88 55.86 0.95
N LEU A 13 26.62 55.20 -0.16
CA LEU A 13 25.28 54.74 -0.48
C LEU A 13 24.97 53.52 0.40
N LEU A 14 24.19 53.70 1.46
CA LEU A 14 23.65 52.64 2.30
C LEU A 14 22.60 51.87 1.47
N ILE A 15 23.02 50.77 0.85
CA ILE A 15 22.10 49.78 0.24
C ILE A 15 21.49 48.99 1.40
N SER A 16 20.33 49.41 1.86
CA SER A 16 19.50 48.61 2.76
C SER A 16 19.00 47.37 1.99
N PRO A 17 19.27 46.13 2.45
CA PRO A 17 18.67 44.98 1.79
C PRO A 17 17.16 45.03 2.00
N PHE A 18 16.43 45.31 0.93
CA PHE A 18 14.99 45.11 0.89
C PHE A 18 14.76 43.60 1.04
N ILE A 19 14.44 43.15 2.24
CA ILE A 19 13.89 41.83 2.49
C ILE A 19 12.45 41.87 1.96
N LEU A 20 12.28 41.51 0.69
CA LEU A 20 10.95 41.25 0.16
C LEU A 20 10.36 40.08 0.97
N PRO A 21 9.14 40.20 1.49
CA PRO A 21 8.47 39.07 2.07
C PRO A 21 8.42 37.99 0.98
N GLN A 22 9.03 36.85 1.24
CA GLN A 22 8.86 35.67 0.41
C GLN A 22 7.39 35.26 0.56
N GLU A 23 6.56 35.65 -0.40
CA GLU A 23 5.20 35.15 -0.49
C GLU A 23 5.32 33.64 -0.60
N GLY A 24 4.94 32.95 0.47
CA GLY A 24 4.81 31.51 0.46
C GLY A 24 3.69 31.19 -0.51
N TYR A 25 4.05 30.76 -1.71
CA TYR A 25 3.09 30.25 -2.69
C TYR A 25 2.48 28.97 -2.09
N ALA A 26 1.26 29.10 -1.56
CA ALA A 26 0.46 27.92 -1.23
C ALA A 26 0.06 27.23 -2.55
N ASN A 27 0.07 25.90 -2.54
CA ASN A 27 -0.48 25.14 -3.66
C ASN A 27 -1.92 25.58 -3.91
N ASP A 28 -2.22 26.04 -5.11
CA ASP A 28 -3.58 26.43 -5.51
C ASP A 28 -4.56 25.24 -5.51
N GLN A 29 -4.03 24.02 -5.44
CA GLN A 29 -4.79 22.79 -5.52
C GLN A 29 -4.12 21.71 -4.66
N ILE A 30 -4.89 21.14 -3.74
CA ILE A 30 -4.43 20.06 -2.86
C ILE A 30 -4.14 18.81 -3.68
N ARG A 31 -3.00 18.20 -3.46
CA ARG A 31 -2.57 16.96 -4.09
C ARG A 31 -2.50 15.83 -3.07
N ILE A 32 -3.28 14.78 -3.32
CA ILE A 32 -3.46 13.60 -2.45
C ILE A 32 -2.94 12.37 -3.18
N VAL A 33 -2.06 11.60 -2.56
CA VAL A 33 -1.51 10.37 -3.15
C VAL A 33 -1.64 9.21 -2.16
N GLY A 34 -1.53 7.97 -2.60
CA GLY A 34 -1.40 6.84 -1.69
C GLY A 34 -2.32 5.66 -1.96
N SER A 35 -2.89 5.12 -0.91
CA SER A 35 -3.64 3.86 -0.89
C SER A 35 -4.74 3.77 -1.95
N SER A 36 -4.74 2.71 -2.73
CA SER A 36 -5.83 2.37 -3.66
C SER A 36 -7.12 2.02 -2.92
N THR A 37 -7.03 1.41 -1.74
CA THR A 37 -8.19 1.14 -0.87
C THR A 37 -8.91 2.42 -0.44
N VAL A 38 -8.16 3.47 -0.09
CA VAL A 38 -8.71 4.75 0.37
C VAL A 38 -9.07 5.67 -0.80
N PHE A 39 -8.53 5.42 -1.99
CA PHE A 39 -8.69 6.25 -3.19
C PHE A 39 -10.14 6.60 -3.52
N PRO A 40 -11.11 5.65 -3.61
CA PRO A 40 -12.48 5.98 -3.96
C PRO A 40 -13.16 6.89 -2.94
N PHE A 41 -12.87 6.71 -1.66
CA PHE A 41 -13.41 7.55 -0.58
C PHE A 41 -12.83 8.97 -0.65
N SER A 42 -11.51 9.08 -0.83
CA SER A 42 -10.84 10.37 -0.97
C SER A 42 -11.29 11.13 -2.22
N THR A 43 -11.54 10.41 -3.31
CA THR A 43 -12.07 11.02 -4.54
C THR A 43 -13.45 11.61 -4.30
N ALA A 44 -14.36 10.87 -3.66
CA ALA A 44 -15.70 11.37 -3.33
C ALA A 44 -15.65 12.62 -2.42
N VAL A 45 -14.76 12.61 -1.42
CA VAL A 45 -14.56 13.77 -0.52
C VAL A 45 -13.95 14.95 -1.29
N ALA A 46 -12.98 14.72 -2.18
CA ALA A 46 -12.36 15.76 -2.99
C ALA A 46 -13.36 16.43 -3.94
N GLU A 47 -14.21 15.65 -4.59
CA GLU A 47 -15.28 16.16 -5.45
C GLU A 47 -16.30 17.00 -4.66
N GLU A 48 -16.71 16.52 -3.49
CA GLU A 48 -17.63 17.27 -2.62
C GLU A 48 -17.00 18.57 -2.12
N PHE A 49 -15.72 18.54 -1.73
CA PHE A 49 -14.98 19.73 -1.34
C PHE A 49 -14.94 20.77 -2.46
N GLY A 50 -14.65 20.35 -3.71
CA GLY A 50 -14.65 21.25 -4.86
C GLY A 50 -16.04 21.82 -5.19
N ARG A 51 -17.12 21.05 -4.93
CA ARG A 51 -18.50 21.52 -5.16
C ARG A 51 -19.00 22.47 -4.06
N SER A 52 -18.61 22.20 -2.81
CA SER A 52 -19.13 22.93 -1.65
C SER A 52 -18.30 24.16 -1.27
N THR A 53 -17.13 24.34 -1.85
CA THR A 53 -16.20 25.43 -1.53
C THR A 53 -15.80 26.22 -2.77
N LYS A 54 -15.11 27.34 -2.55
CA LYS A 54 -14.51 28.15 -3.63
C LYS A 54 -13.12 27.65 -4.06
N PHE A 55 -12.60 26.63 -3.43
CA PHE A 55 -11.29 26.08 -3.73
C PHE A 55 -11.35 25.09 -4.90
N LYS A 56 -10.21 24.87 -5.56
CA LYS A 56 -10.10 23.86 -6.63
C LYS A 56 -10.32 22.46 -6.04
N THR A 57 -10.98 21.60 -6.80
CA THR A 57 -11.12 20.18 -6.44
C THR A 57 -9.74 19.55 -6.25
N PRO A 58 -9.45 18.92 -5.09
CA PRO A 58 -8.18 18.21 -4.89
C PRO A 58 -7.92 17.14 -5.94
N ILE A 59 -6.66 16.95 -6.32
CA ILE A 59 -6.24 15.85 -7.20
C ILE A 59 -5.96 14.64 -6.32
N VAL A 60 -6.56 13.49 -6.63
CA VAL A 60 -6.33 12.23 -5.92
C VAL A 60 -5.71 11.21 -6.85
N GLU A 61 -4.55 10.64 -6.46
CA GLU A 61 -3.80 9.65 -7.24
C GLU A 61 -3.60 8.37 -6.44
N SER A 62 -3.88 7.22 -7.05
CA SER A 62 -3.65 5.90 -6.46
C SER A 62 -2.22 5.43 -6.75
N THR A 63 -1.34 5.47 -5.73
CA THR A 63 0.07 5.07 -5.83
C THR A 63 0.43 3.92 -4.88
N GLY A 64 -0.58 3.37 -4.18
CA GLY A 64 -0.40 2.47 -3.04
C GLY A 64 0.12 3.18 -1.79
N SER A 65 -0.14 2.62 -0.59
CA SER A 65 0.27 3.24 0.69
C SER A 65 1.77 3.50 0.78
N GLY A 66 2.61 2.57 0.30
CA GLY A 66 4.07 2.72 0.32
C GLY A 66 4.58 3.75 -0.67
N GLY A 67 4.01 3.80 -1.88
CA GLY A 67 4.33 4.78 -2.91
C GLY A 67 3.97 6.19 -2.46
N GLY A 68 2.75 6.35 -1.91
CA GLY A 68 2.29 7.62 -1.37
C GLY A 68 3.16 8.13 -0.22
N MET A 69 3.49 7.28 0.75
CA MET A 69 4.41 7.64 1.85
C MET A 69 5.78 8.07 1.35
N LYS A 70 6.32 7.38 0.34
CA LYS A 70 7.61 7.74 -0.26
C LYS A 70 7.55 9.13 -0.90
N LEU A 71 6.52 9.42 -1.69
CA LEU A 71 6.36 10.72 -2.33
C LEU A 71 6.13 11.83 -1.30
N PHE A 72 5.26 11.60 -0.33
CA PHE A 72 4.94 12.55 0.72
C PHE A 72 6.14 12.88 1.61
N CYS A 73 6.93 11.86 2.00
CA CYS A 73 8.11 12.05 2.84
C CYS A 73 9.35 12.53 2.08
N SER A 74 9.29 12.73 0.75
CA SER A 74 10.46 13.16 -0.04
C SER A 74 10.77 14.64 0.08
N GLY A 75 9.83 15.51 0.50
CA GLY A 75 10.07 16.93 0.66
C GLY A 75 8.81 17.75 0.92
N ILE A 76 9.00 19.08 0.98
CA ILE A 76 7.95 20.08 1.17
C ILE A 76 7.96 21.01 -0.03
N GLY A 77 6.82 21.40 -0.53
CA GLY A 77 6.64 22.35 -1.62
C GLY A 77 5.83 21.79 -2.79
N PHE A 78 5.74 22.56 -3.88
CA PHE A 78 4.84 22.30 -5.00
C PHE A 78 5.04 20.95 -5.71
N GLU A 79 6.23 20.39 -5.66
CA GLU A 79 6.57 19.14 -6.33
C GLU A 79 6.12 17.91 -5.52
N TYR A 80 5.76 18.11 -4.25
CA TYR A 80 5.39 17.04 -3.34
C TYR A 80 3.90 17.07 -3.02
N PRO A 81 3.29 15.92 -2.67
CA PRO A 81 1.89 15.89 -2.28
C PRO A 81 1.67 16.51 -0.89
N ASP A 82 0.51 17.12 -0.70
CA ASP A 82 0.09 17.74 0.56
C ASP A 82 -0.44 16.70 1.56
N ILE A 83 -1.05 15.61 1.04
CA ILE A 83 -1.68 14.55 1.82
C ILE A 83 -1.27 13.20 1.25
N THR A 84 -1.05 12.23 2.12
CA THR A 84 -0.94 10.83 1.72
C THR A 84 -1.97 9.96 2.43
N ASN A 85 -2.67 9.15 1.63
CA ASN A 85 -3.61 8.14 2.11
C ASN A 85 -2.89 6.83 2.40
N ALA A 86 -3.29 6.13 3.45
CA ALA A 86 -2.74 4.82 3.77
C ALA A 86 -3.82 3.89 4.32
N SER A 87 -3.78 2.62 3.93
CA SER A 87 -4.59 1.53 4.48
C SER A 87 -3.91 0.83 5.67
N ARG A 88 -2.82 1.40 6.17
CA ARG A 88 -2.04 0.93 7.31
C ARG A 88 -1.36 2.09 8.01
N ARG A 89 -0.90 1.87 9.22
CA ARG A 89 -0.06 2.85 9.91
C ARG A 89 1.25 3.08 9.16
N ILE A 90 1.79 4.29 9.31
CA ILE A 90 3.14 4.62 8.85
C ILE A 90 4.17 3.68 9.49
N LYS A 91 5.15 3.23 8.72
CA LYS A 91 6.27 2.41 9.22
C LYS A 91 7.35 3.31 9.81
N GLN A 92 8.15 2.77 10.74
CA GLN A 92 9.20 3.54 11.40
C GLN A 92 10.21 4.16 10.42
N ASN A 93 10.58 3.42 9.37
CA ASN A 93 11.49 3.95 8.36
C ASN A 93 10.87 5.08 7.52
N GLU A 94 9.57 5.01 7.20
CA GLU A 94 8.84 6.09 6.51
C GLU A 94 8.76 7.33 7.40
N TYR A 95 8.45 7.15 8.69
CA TYR A 95 8.44 8.23 9.68
C TYR A 95 9.81 8.91 9.78
N ASN A 96 10.89 8.13 9.85
CA ASN A 96 12.24 8.66 9.92
C ASN A 96 12.58 9.51 8.67
N THR A 97 12.25 9.01 7.47
CA THR A 97 12.44 9.77 6.22
C THR A 97 11.67 11.09 6.22
N CYS A 98 10.41 11.09 6.65
CA CYS A 98 9.65 12.33 6.80
C CYS A 98 10.34 13.31 7.78
N SER A 99 10.78 12.81 8.94
CA SER A 99 11.44 13.62 9.98
C SER A 99 12.77 14.22 9.50
N GLU A 100 13.57 13.42 8.77
CA GLU A 100 14.85 13.87 8.17
C GLU A 100 14.64 14.98 7.15
N ASN A 101 13.51 14.98 6.44
CA ASN A 101 13.13 16.02 5.49
C ASN A 101 12.30 17.16 6.13
N GLY A 102 12.24 17.24 7.45
CA GLY A 102 11.58 18.32 8.19
C GLY A 102 10.05 18.28 8.13
N ILE A 103 9.45 17.17 7.71
CA ILE A 103 8.00 17.02 7.58
C ILE A 103 7.40 16.57 8.90
N ARG A 104 6.51 17.41 9.45
CA ARG A 104 5.72 17.08 10.64
C ARG A 104 4.44 16.35 10.21
N ILE A 105 4.31 15.08 10.61
CA ILE A 105 3.18 14.24 10.26
C ILE A 105 2.02 14.48 11.21
N ILE A 106 0.82 14.60 10.67
CA ILE A 106 -0.46 14.53 11.39
C ILE A 106 -1.21 13.34 10.84
N GLU A 107 -1.44 12.32 11.66
CA GLU A 107 -2.24 11.15 11.30
C GLU A 107 -3.70 11.37 11.69
N VAL A 108 -4.59 11.25 10.71
CA VAL A 108 -6.04 11.30 10.90
C VAL A 108 -6.62 9.95 10.54
N LYS A 109 -7.14 9.21 11.54
CA LYS A 109 -7.83 7.95 11.29
C LYS A 109 -9.26 8.24 10.82
N VAL A 110 -9.57 7.84 9.58
CA VAL A 110 -10.88 8.07 8.96
C VAL A 110 -11.82 6.87 9.07
N GLY A 111 -11.28 5.66 9.32
CA GLY A 111 -12.07 4.43 9.45
C GLY A 111 -11.23 3.18 9.60
N TYR A 112 -11.90 2.06 9.49
CA TYR A 112 -11.30 0.72 9.41
C TYR A 112 -11.79 0.07 8.13
N ASP A 113 -10.92 -0.70 7.53
CA ASP A 113 -11.21 -1.56 6.41
C ASP A 113 -10.90 -3.02 6.78
N GLY A 114 -11.51 -3.98 6.12
CA GLY A 114 -11.33 -5.39 6.38
C GLY A 114 -11.25 -6.19 5.10
N ILE A 115 -10.32 -7.14 5.03
CA ILE A 115 -10.22 -8.08 3.92
C ILE A 115 -11.10 -9.28 4.22
N VAL A 116 -11.96 -9.62 3.28
CA VAL A 116 -12.82 -10.79 3.35
C VAL A 116 -12.58 -11.73 2.18
N LEU A 117 -12.72 -13.03 2.46
CA LEU A 117 -12.84 -14.07 1.44
C LEU A 117 -14.31 -14.52 1.42
N ALA A 118 -14.94 -14.44 0.27
CA ALA A 118 -16.33 -14.82 0.11
C ALA A 118 -16.55 -15.60 -1.18
N ASN A 119 -17.57 -16.43 -1.18
CA ASN A 119 -18.05 -17.12 -2.39
C ASN A 119 -19.56 -16.95 -2.54
N SER A 120 -20.11 -17.43 -3.65
CA SER A 120 -21.54 -17.42 -3.89
C SER A 120 -22.28 -18.24 -2.81
N LYS A 121 -23.43 -17.77 -2.36
CA LYS A 121 -24.35 -18.54 -1.49
C LYS A 121 -24.82 -19.88 -2.10
N LYS A 122 -24.66 -20.02 -3.42
CA LYS A 122 -24.97 -21.27 -4.16
C LYS A 122 -23.79 -22.25 -4.16
N GLY A 123 -22.61 -21.82 -3.75
CA GLY A 123 -21.40 -22.62 -3.69
C GLY A 123 -21.21 -23.34 -2.36
N THR A 124 -20.12 -24.08 -2.27
CA THR A 124 -19.74 -24.81 -1.07
C THR A 124 -19.32 -23.86 0.03
N LEU A 125 -19.74 -24.11 1.26
CA LEU A 125 -19.25 -23.37 2.42
C LEU A 125 -17.83 -23.85 2.77
N TYR A 126 -16.89 -22.92 2.83
CA TYR A 126 -15.51 -23.18 3.21
C TYR A 126 -15.25 -22.73 4.65
N ASN A 127 -14.51 -23.54 5.40
CA ASN A 127 -13.97 -23.17 6.70
C ASN A 127 -12.44 -23.14 6.59
N LEU A 128 -11.88 -22.00 6.18
CA LEU A 128 -10.48 -21.84 5.86
C LEU A 128 -9.70 -21.20 7.01
N THR A 129 -8.54 -21.76 7.31
CA THR A 129 -7.53 -21.09 8.13
C THR A 129 -6.60 -20.26 7.26
N THR A 130 -5.82 -19.34 7.86
CA THR A 130 -4.79 -18.59 7.13
C THR A 130 -3.70 -19.53 6.58
N ARG A 131 -3.45 -20.67 7.24
CA ARG A 131 -2.55 -21.72 6.72
C ARG A 131 -3.09 -22.33 5.43
N ASP A 132 -4.38 -22.65 5.39
CA ASP A 132 -5.01 -23.19 4.18
C ASP A 132 -4.94 -22.20 3.02
N ILE A 133 -5.17 -20.91 3.31
CA ILE A 133 -5.05 -19.84 2.32
C ILE A 133 -3.61 -19.75 1.78
N TYR A 134 -2.60 -19.81 2.65
CA TYR A 134 -1.20 -19.79 2.24
C TYR A 134 -0.84 -21.01 1.39
N LEU A 135 -1.21 -22.22 1.83
CA LEU A 135 -1.00 -23.47 1.09
C LEU A 135 -1.73 -23.52 -0.24
N ALA A 136 -2.86 -22.83 -0.37
CA ALA A 136 -3.59 -22.72 -1.63
C ALA A 136 -2.93 -21.78 -2.62
N LEU A 137 -2.38 -20.65 -2.17
CA LEU A 137 -2.06 -19.51 -3.02
C LEU A 137 -0.57 -19.15 -3.10
N ALA A 138 0.28 -19.62 -2.19
CA ALA A 138 1.71 -19.38 -2.28
C ALA A 138 2.30 -20.03 -3.54
N LYS A 139 3.26 -19.37 -4.19
CA LYS A 139 4.00 -19.92 -5.33
C LYS A 139 4.83 -21.13 -4.91
N GLU A 140 5.56 -20.96 -3.80
CA GLU A 140 6.41 -22.01 -3.21
C GLU A 140 5.96 -22.27 -1.78
N ILE A 141 6.03 -23.50 -1.34
CA ILE A 141 5.70 -23.91 0.03
C ILE A 141 6.82 -24.77 0.62
N PRO A 142 7.04 -24.73 1.96
CA PRO A 142 7.95 -25.63 2.63
C PRO A 142 7.50 -27.09 2.50
N VAL A 143 8.46 -28.02 2.36
CA VAL A 143 8.16 -29.46 2.32
C VAL A 143 7.57 -30.00 3.64
N ASN A 144 7.89 -29.34 4.75
CA ASN A 144 7.32 -29.60 6.08
C ASN A 144 7.48 -28.38 6.99
N ASP A 145 6.96 -28.47 8.22
CA ASP A 145 6.90 -27.34 9.17
C ASP A 145 8.28 -26.82 9.64
N ASN A 146 9.30 -27.68 9.64
CA ASN A 146 10.60 -27.40 10.25
C ASN A 146 11.73 -27.26 9.23
N ASP A 147 11.43 -27.36 7.93
CA ASP A 147 12.43 -27.34 6.88
C ASP A 147 12.17 -26.15 5.93
N LEU A 148 13.22 -25.37 5.65
CA LEU A 148 13.17 -24.26 4.70
C LEU A 148 13.30 -24.70 3.24
N THR A 149 13.42 -26.00 2.97
CA THR A 149 13.40 -26.50 1.59
C THR A 149 12.05 -26.19 0.97
N LEU A 150 12.05 -25.34 -0.05
CA LEU A 150 10.85 -24.92 -0.78
C LEU A 150 10.63 -25.79 -2.01
N ILE A 151 9.39 -26.07 -2.32
CA ILE A 151 8.95 -26.70 -3.56
C ILE A 151 7.89 -25.83 -4.22
N ASP A 152 7.81 -25.91 -5.54
CA ASP A 152 6.66 -25.35 -6.26
C ASP A 152 5.39 -25.94 -5.70
N ASN A 153 4.37 -25.10 -5.50
CA ASN A 153 3.14 -25.50 -4.84
C ASN A 153 2.39 -26.56 -5.67
N PRO A 154 2.29 -27.81 -5.16
CA PRO A 154 1.66 -28.91 -5.90
C PRO A 154 0.12 -28.94 -5.78
N ASN A 155 -0.45 -28.19 -4.82
CA ASN A 155 -1.86 -28.26 -4.48
C ASN A 155 -2.74 -27.76 -5.65
N LYS A 156 -3.68 -28.54 -6.10
CA LYS A 156 -4.62 -28.21 -7.19
C LYS A 156 -6.06 -28.08 -6.72
N THR A 157 -6.39 -28.77 -5.64
CA THR A 157 -7.72 -28.76 -5.03
C THR A 157 -7.64 -28.31 -3.58
N TRP A 158 -8.75 -27.84 -3.02
CA TRP A 158 -8.82 -27.50 -1.60
C TRP A 158 -8.55 -28.71 -0.72
N LYS A 159 -8.91 -29.92 -1.17
CA LYS A 159 -8.62 -31.17 -0.45
C LYS A 159 -7.12 -31.48 -0.39
N ASP A 160 -6.32 -31.07 -1.38
CA ASP A 160 -4.86 -31.23 -1.36
C ASP A 160 -4.23 -30.34 -0.28
N VAL A 161 -4.85 -29.20 0.00
CA VAL A 161 -4.43 -28.26 1.06
C VAL A 161 -4.77 -28.79 2.45
N ASN A 162 -5.99 -29.29 2.61
CA ASN A 162 -6.51 -29.81 3.87
C ASN A 162 -7.57 -30.89 3.57
N ALA A 163 -7.36 -32.11 4.10
CA ALA A 163 -8.22 -33.25 3.84
C ALA A 163 -9.71 -33.07 4.24
N GLU A 164 -9.98 -32.11 5.14
CA GLU A 164 -11.33 -31.76 5.57
C GLU A 164 -12.06 -30.84 4.58
N LEU A 165 -11.32 -30.23 3.64
CA LEU A 165 -11.87 -29.34 2.63
C LEU A 165 -12.41 -30.14 1.42
N PRO A 166 -13.31 -29.55 0.63
CA PRO A 166 -13.91 -30.23 -0.50
C PRO A 166 -12.89 -30.48 -1.61
N ASN A 167 -13.11 -31.57 -2.37
CA ASN A 167 -12.32 -31.87 -3.56
C ASN A 167 -12.77 -31.01 -4.76
N ILE A 168 -12.52 -29.70 -4.63
CA ILE A 168 -12.87 -28.69 -5.61
C ILE A 168 -11.57 -28.00 -6.02
N LYS A 169 -11.41 -27.70 -7.30
CA LYS A 169 -10.25 -26.97 -7.84
C LYS A 169 -10.08 -25.64 -7.09
N ILE A 170 -8.84 -25.30 -6.74
CA ILE A 170 -8.52 -23.99 -6.19
C ILE A 170 -8.69 -22.96 -7.30
N GLU A 171 -9.61 -22.02 -7.07
CA GLU A 171 -9.84 -20.88 -7.94
C GLU A 171 -10.19 -19.67 -7.08
N VAL A 172 -9.28 -18.74 -6.97
CA VAL A 172 -9.42 -17.54 -6.14
C VAL A 172 -9.30 -16.31 -7.02
N LEU A 173 -10.35 -15.50 -7.02
CA LEU A 173 -10.46 -14.25 -7.74
C LEU A 173 -10.03 -13.12 -6.81
N GLY A 174 -9.01 -12.37 -7.18
CA GLY A 174 -8.54 -11.29 -6.33
C GLY A 174 -8.00 -10.11 -7.10
N PRO A 175 -7.67 -9.03 -6.38
CA PRO A 175 -7.15 -7.81 -6.99
C PRO A 175 -5.72 -8.01 -7.53
N PRO A 176 -5.31 -7.16 -8.51
CA PRO A 176 -3.98 -7.20 -9.10
C PRO A 176 -2.89 -6.72 -8.10
N PRO A 177 -1.61 -6.94 -8.41
CA PRO A 177 -0.49 -6.53 -7.53
C PRO A 177 -0.43 -5.03 -7.21
N THR A 178 -1.08 -4.19 -8.01
CA THR A 178 -1.17 -2.73 -7.80
C THR A 178 -2.15 -2.33 -6.71
N SER A 179 -3.05 -3.24 -6.31
CA SER A 179 -4.14 -2.98 -5.38
C SER A 179 -3.69 -2.93 -3.91
N GLY A 180 -4.22 -1.96 -3.16
CA GLY A 180 -4.07 -1.91 -1.70
C GLY A 180 -4.75 -3.09 -0.98
N THR A 181 -5.86 -3.58 -1.52
CA THR A 181 -6.52 -4.81 -1.04
C THR A 181 -5.60 -6.03 -1.19
N ARG A 182 -4.87 -6.13 -2.32
CA ARG A 182 -3.85 -7.17 -2.50
C ARG A 182 -2.71 -7.04 -1.47
N ASP A 183 -2.21 -5.83 -1.22
CA ASP A 183 -1.19 -5.57 -0.21
C ASP A 183 -1.66 -5.99 1.18
N ALA A 184 -2.88 -5.62 1.55
CA ALA A 184 -3.48 -6.00 2.83
C ALA A 184 -3.69 -7.52 2.93
N PHE A 185 -4.19 -8.16 1.87
CA PHE A 185 -4.37 -9.61 1.82
C PHE A 185 -3.07 -10.37 2.07
N VAL A 186 -1.98 -10.02 1.37
CA VAL A 186 -0.70 -10.72 1.57
C VAL A 186 -0.10 -10.45 2.95
N GLU A 187 -0.32 -9.26 3.51
CA GLU A 187 0.16 -8.92 4.85
C GLU A 187 -0.64 -9.61 5.97
N LEU A 188 -1.95 -9.68 5.84
CA LEU A 188 -2.83 -10.20 6.90
C LEU A 188 -3.04 -11.72 6.78
N ALA A 189 -3.31 -12.24 5.60
CA ALA A 189 -3.61 -13.64 5.39
C ALA A 189 -2.36 -14.46 5.06
N MET A 190 -1.61 -14.09 4.02
CA MET A 190 -0.47 -14.88 3.56
C MET A 190 0.70 -14.88 4.55
N ASP A 191 1.10 -13.73 5.10
CA ASP A 191 2.12 -13.66 6.17
C ASP A 191 1.71 -14.47 7.40
N SER A 192 0.42 -14.47 7.74
CA SER A 192 -0.10 -15.23 8.89
C SER A 192 -0.07 -16.72 8.64
N GLY A 193 -0.47 -17.15 7.44
CA GLY A 193 -0.39 -18.54 7.03
C GLY A 193 1.04 -19.07 6.95
N ALA A 194 1.96 -18.31 6.36
CA ALA A 194 3.37 -18.65 6.29
C ALA A 194 4.01 -18.79 7.70
N LYS A 195 3.62 -17.96 8.66
CA LYS A 195 4.11 -18.06 10.07
C LYS A 195 3.62 -19.31 10.80
N SER A 196 2.66 -20.06 10.29
CA SER A 196 2.28 -21.36 10.84
C SER A 196 3.34 -22.44 10.62
N PHE A 197 4.29 -22.22 9.70
CA PHE A 197 5.47 -23.05 9.53
C PHE A 197 6.60 -22.54 10.43
N THR A 198 7.11 -23.40 11.31
CA THR A 198 8.15 -23.05 12.27
C THR A 198 9.38 -22.48 11.58
N ALA A 199 9.85 -23.16 10.50
CA ALA A 199 11.02 -22.73 9.75
C ALA A 199 10.86 -21.32 9.14
N LEU A 200 9.71 -20.99 8.57
CA LEU A 200 9.45 -19.65 8.04
C LEU A 200 9.29 -18.60 9.14
N LYS A 201 8.71 -18.94 10.28
CA LYS A 201 8.61 -18.07 11.44
C LYS A 201 9.99 -17.74 12.01
N ASP A 202 10.88 -18.71 12.09
CA ASP A 202 12.25 -18.57 12.57
C ASP A 202 13.10 -17.75 11.58
N LEU A 203 12.97 -18.03 10.27
CA LEU A 203 13.58 -17.22 9.21
C LEU A 203 13.21 -15.73 9.34
N ARG A 204 11.92 -15.44 9.55
CA ARG A 204 11.44 -14.06 9.72
C ARG A 204 12.09 -13.35 10.91
N SER A 205 12.43 -14.09 11.96
CA SER A 205 12.97 -13.56 13.22
C SER A 205 14.50 -13.56 13.28
N SER A 206 15.18 -14.23 12.33
CA SER A 206 16.62 -14.47 12.36
C SER A 206 17.46 -13.21 12.13
N SER A 207 17.11 -12.39 11.14
CA SER A 207 17.84 -11.19 10.75
C SER A 207 16.96 -10.24 9.89
N LYS A 208 17.54 -9.11 9.48
CA LYS A 208 16.90 -8.20 8.52
C LYS A 208 16.74 -8.86 7.15
N GLU A 209 17.75 -9.59 6.71
CA GLU A 209 17.78 -10.37 5.46
C GLU A 209 16.78 -11.53 5.54
N GLY A 210 16.76 -12.28 6.63
CA GLY A 210 15.78 -13.35 6.89
C GLY A 210 14.34 -12.84 6.87
N LYS A 211 14.09 -11.65 7.44
CA LYS A 211 12.78 -11.00 7.35
C LYS A 211 12.40 -10.60 5.93
N ALA A 212 13.37 -10.16 5.11
CA ALA A 212 13.13 -9.81 3.71
C ALA A 212 12.81 -11.07 2.89
N GLU A 213 13.58 -12.14 3.11
CA GLU A 213 13.37 -13.43 2.44
C GLU A 213 12.04 -14.08 2.84
N PHE A 214 11.69 -14.06 4.13
CA PHE A 214 10.36 -14.47 4.57
C PHE A 214 9.25 -13.75 3.80
N LYS A 215 9.36 -12.42 3.63
CA LYS A 215 8.35 -11.66 2.88
C LYS A 215 8.30 -12.06 1.41
N ARG A 216 9.44 -12.32 0.79
CA ARG A 216 9.50 -12.82 -0.58
C ARG A 216 8.73 -14.13 -0.71
N ILE A 217 9.01 -15.10 0.15
CA ILE A 217 8.35 -16.41 0.15
C ILE A 217 6.86 -16.29 0.47
N ALA A 218 6.53 -15.60 1.56
CA ALA A 218 5.16 -15.52 2.07
C ALA A 218 4.20 -14.75 1.14
N ARG A 219 4.70 -13.77 0.38
CA ARG A 219 3.88 -12.82 -0.39
C ARG A 219 3.89 -13.06 -1.90
N THR A 220 4.70 -14.01 -2.37
CA THR A 220 4.67 -14.39 -3.78
C THR A 220 3.53 -15.37 -4.02
N ILE A 221 2.51 -14.89 -4.73
CA ILE A 221 1.35 -15.70 -5.11
C ILE A 221 1.65 -16.43 -6.42
N ARG A 222 1.08 -17.63 -6.56
CA ARG A 222 1.20 -18.49 -7.74
C ARG A 222 0.44 -17.90 -8.94
N GLU A 223 0.94 -18.19 -10.15
CA GLU A 223 0.40 -17.68 -11.41
C GLU A 223 -0.10 -18.82 -12.34
N ASP A 224 -0.35 -19.99 -11.80
CA ASP A 224 -0.75 -21.19 -12.54
C ASP A 224 -2.26 -21.34 -12.75
N GLY A 225 -3.01 -20.26 -12.52
CA GLY A 225 -4.46 -20.22 -12.67
C GLY A 225 -5.26 -20.58 -11.42
N SER A 226 -4.59 -20.87 -10.28
CA SER A 226 -5.27 -21.02 -8.99
C SER A 226 -5.63 -19.66 -8.37
N TYR A 227 -4.82 -18.63 -8.62
CA TYR A 227 -5.16 -17.24 -8.39
C TYR A 227 -5.39 -16.53 -9.72
N ILE A 228 -6.49 -15.81 -9.81
CA ILE A 228 -6.91 -15.10 -11.02
C ILE A 228 -7.07 -13.62 -10.68
N GLU A 229 -6.31 -12.78 -11.36
CA GLU A 229 -6.47 -11.34 -11.24
C GLU A 229 -7.80 -10.91 -11.86
N ALA A 230 -8.70 -10.40 -11.03
CA ALA A 230 -10.06 -10.07 -11.43
C ALA A 230 -10.33 -8.57 -11.57
N GLY A 231 -9.27 -7.76 -11.47
CA GLY A 231 -9.33 -6.30 -11.48
C GLY A 231 -9.51 -5.71 -10.08
N GLU A 232 -9.59 -4.38 -10.02
CA GLU A 232 -9.73 -3.64 -8.77
C GLU A 232 -11.19 -3.36 -8.39
N ASN A 233 -12.13 -3.70 -9.25
CA ASN A 233 -13.54 -3.44 -9.04
C ASN A 233 -14.23 -4.69 -8.47
N ASP A 234 -14.63 -4.63 -7.21
CA ASP A 234 -15.29 -5.70 -6.48
C ASP A 234 -16.55 -6.20 -7.18
N ASN A 235 -17.28 -5.34 -7.88
CA ASN A 235 -18.46 -5.76 -8.66
C ASN A 235 -18.13 -6.77 -9.76
N LEU A 236 -16.93 -6.67 -10.37
CA LEU A 236 -16.48 -7.65 -11.37
C LEU A 236 -16.18 -8.99 -10.73
N ILE A 237 -15.64 -9.00 -9.52
CA ILE A 237 -15.42 -10.23 -8.74
C ILE A 237 -16.76 -10.87 -8.42
N VAL A 238 -17.74 -10.09 -7.93
CA VAL A 238 -19.10 -10.58 -7.63
C VAL A 238 -19.75 -11.25 -8.85
N GLN A 239 -19.71 -10.59 -10.03
CA GLN A 239 -20.25 -11.17 -11.27
C GLN A 239 -19.59 -12.50 -11.65
N LYS A 240 -18.27 -12.61 -11.47
CA LYS A 240 -17.54 -13.87 -11.74
C LYS A 240 -17.93 -14.97 -10.74
N LEU A 241 -18.15 -14.62 -9.46
CA LEU A 241 -18.63 -15.58 -8.45
C LEU A 241 -20.06 -16.05 -8.69
N GLU A 242 -20.91 -15.23 -9.30
CA GLU A 242 -22.24 -15.65 -9.73
C GLU A 242 -22.18 -16.71 -10.85
N ALA A 243 -21.22 -16.55 -11.77
CA ALA A 243 -20.98 -17.48 -12.85
C ALA A 243 -20.24 -18.75 -12.40
N ASN A 244 -19.35 -18.64 -11.40
CA ASN A 244 -18.62 -19.77 -10.80
C ASN A 244 -18.79 -19.78 -9.26
N PRO A 245 -19.87 -20.41 -8.76
CA PRO A 245 -20.19 -20.41 -7.33
C PRO A 245 -19.15 -21.06 -6.42
N ASN A 246 -18.27 -21.90 -6.96
CA ASN A 246 -17.23 -22.60 -6.19
C ASN A 246 -15.92 -21.81 -6.10
N ALA A 247 -15.76 -20.75 -6.87
CA ALA A 247 -14.61 -19.85 -6.72
C ALA A 247 -14.76 -19.00 -5.45
N ILE A 248 -13.62 -18.52 -4.94
CA ILE A 248 -13.57 -17.62 -3.79
C ILE A 248 -13.09 -16.24 -4.29
N GLY A 249 -13.76 -15.18 -3.87
CA GLY A 249 -13.37 -13.80 -4.14
C GLY A 249 -12.68 -13.17 -2.93
N ILE A 250 -11.69 -12.31 -3.18
CA ILE A 250 -11.03 -11.48 -2.18
C ILE A 250 -11.52 -10.05 -2.38
N PHE A 251 -12.02 -9.46 -1.31
CA PHE A 251 -12.61 -8.12 -1.27
C PHE A 251 -11.97 -7.28 -0.17
N GLY A 252 -11.94 -5.94 -0.41
CA GLY A 252 -11.58 -4.95 0.58
C GLY A 252 -12.76 -4.17 1.10
#